data_f372ef353e82ea12c26c8216d065629b
#
_entry.id   f372ef353e82ea12c26c8216d065629b
#
_cell.length_a   1.000
_cell.length_b   1.000
_cell.length_c   1.000
_cell.angle_alpha   90.00
_cell.angle_beta   90.00
_cell.angle_gamma   90.00
#
_symmetry.space_group_name_H-M   'P 1'
#
loop_
_entity.id
_entity.type
_entity.pdbx_description
1 polymer ?
#
loop_
_entity_poly.entity_id
_entity_poly.type
_entity_poly.pdbx_seq_one_letter_code
_entity_poly.pdbx_strand_id
1 'polypeptide(L)'
;MSRYVPRRGSYGIDAPYAFAFISFLVVLELALAINMAVASGRFRLFPAAFFAFMIAALYLHFTLRGKFLVWAELLDKLNLRGDERILDMGCGRGAVLLMAAQRLTTGRAVGVDLWRSFDQSGNSADATRRNAIAEGVAERIELHSGDMRALPFEDNSFDLVVSSLAIHNIPGSARAKAIDEAVRVLRPGGRLMIVDVRGTGRHQKQLIRLGMLDVSRRRPGWHQWWGGLLGVLQATKPANGK
;
A
#
# COMPACT_ATOMS: atom_id res chain seq x y z
N MET A 1 1.64 20.53 8.12
CA MET A 1 2.82 19.66 7.89
C MET A 1 2.48 18.29 8.43
N SER A 2 2.53 17.25 7.57
CA SER A 2 2.31 15.86 8.00
C SER A 2 3.35 15.48 9.06
N ARG A 3 2.91 14.90 10.18
CA ARG A 3 3.82 14.40 11.23
C ARG A 3 4.42 13.06 10.78
N TYR A 4 5.47 13.12 9.97
CA TYR A 4 6.27 11.91 9.73
C TYR A 4 6.97 11.51 11.03
N VAL A 5 6.56 10.39 11.61
CA VAL A 5 7.24 9.75 12.74
C VAL A 5 8.18 8.68 12.19
N PRO A 6 9.49 8.73 12.52
CA PRO A 6 10.41 7.66 12.12
C PRO A 6 9.91 6.29 12.58
N ARG A 7 9.96 5.30 11.69
CA ARG A 7 9.49 3.95 11.96
C ARG A 7 10.50 3.17 12.78
N ARG A 8 10.03 2.48 13.81
CA ARG A 8 10.82 1.59 14.67
C ARG A 8 10.77 0.13 14.22
N GLY A 9 9.70 -0.23 13.49
CA GLY A 9 9.49 -1.57 12.96
C GLY A 9 10.28 -1.85 11.67
N SER A 10 10.36 -3.13 11.31
CA SER A 10 10.98 -3.62 10.08
C SER A 10 9.91 -4.02 9.07
N TYR A 11 9.75 -3.24 7.99
CA TYR A 11 8.63 -3.38 7.05
C TYR A 11 8.98 -4.11 5.74
N GLY A 12 10.24 -4.57 5.61
CA GLY A 12 10.67 -5.31 4.42
C GLY A 12 10.70 -4.48 3.14
N ILE A 13 10.93 -5.17 2.03
CA ILE A 13 10.92 -4.62 0.67
C ILE A 13 9.64 -5.11 -0.02
N ASP A 14 8.87 -4.21 -0.60
CA ASP A 14 7.70 -4.54 -1.39
C ASP A 14 8.16 -5.14 -2.73
N ALA A 15 7.48 -6.19 -3.22
CA ALA A 15 7.83 -6.92 -4.44
C ALA A 15 9.34 -7.21 -4.56
N PRO A 16 9.95 -8.01 -3.65
CA PRO A 16 11.40 -8.19 -3.57
C PRO A 16 12.01 -8.74 -4.86
N TYR A 17 11.24 -9.52 -5.64
CA TYR A 17 11.68 -10.04 -6.93
C TYR A 17 11.82 -8.95 -8.00
N ALA A 18 10.96 -7.93 -7.98
CA ALA A 18 11.08 -6.77 -8.87
C ALA A 18 12.35 -5.98 -8.54
N PHE A 19 12.64 -5.78 -7.26
CA PHE A 19 13.89 -5.14 -6.82
C PHE A 19 15.11 -5.95 -7.21
N ALA A 20 15.10 -7.27 -7.01
CA ALA A 20 16.18 -8.16 -7.41
C ALA A 20 16.42 -8.13 -8.94
N PHE A 21 15.34 -8.13 -9.73
CA PHE A 21 15.43 -8.02 -11.19
C PHE A 21 16.02 -6.68 -11.65
N ILE A 22 15.56 -5.57 -11.10
CA ILE A 22 16.11 -4.24 -11.40
C ILE A 22 17.59 -4.17 -11.01
N SER A 23 17.96 -4.69 -9.83
CA SER A 23 19.35 -4.74 -9.39
C SER A 23 20.22 -5.60 -10.29
N PHE A 24 19.71 -6.74 -10.76
CA PHE A 24 20.40 -7.60 -11.74
C PHE A 24 20.64 -6.85 -13.06
N LEU A 25 19.66 -6.12 -13.59
CA LEU A 25 19.84 -5.31 -14.80
C LEU A 25 20.91 -4.23 -14.61
N VAL A 26 20.95 -3.57 -13.44
CA VAL A 26 22.00 -2.58 -13.13
C VAL A 26 23.39 -3.21 -13.18
N VAL A 27 23.55 -4.38 -12.54
CA VAL A 27 24.85 -5.10 -12.53
C VAL A 27 25.23 -5.55 -13.93
N LEU A 28 24.29 -6.08 -14.70
CA LEU A 28 24.52 -6.54 -16.08
C LEU A 28 24.95 -5.38 -16.99
N GLU A 29 24.25 -4.25 -16.95
CA GLU A 29 24.59 -3.07 -17.75
C GLU A 29 25.96 -2.50 -17.36
N LEU A 30 26.28 -2.47 -16.07
CA LEU A 30 27.58 -2.04 -15.60
C LEU A 30 28.70 -2.97 -16.10
N ALA A 31 28.51 -4.28 -16.04
CA ALA A 31 29.47 -5.25 -16.55
C ALA A 31 29.70 -5.12 -18.07
N LEU A 32 28.62 -4.93 -18.83
CA LEU A 32 28.69 -4.67 -20.27
C LEU A 32 29.41 -3.36 -20.58
N ALA A 33 29.11 -2.30 -19.83
CA ALA A 33 29.77 -0.99 -19.98
C ALA A 33 31.29 -1.07 -19.73
N ILE A 34 31.70 -1.78 -18.68
CA ILE A 34 33.11 -2.01 -18.35
C ILE A 34 33.79 -2.80 -19.46
N ASN A 35 33.19 -3.92 -19.91
CA ASN A 35 33.73 -4.75 -20.96
C ASN A 35 33.95 -3.97 -22.28
N MET A 36 32.94 -3.17 -22.69
CA MET A 36 33.06 -2.33 -23.88
C MET A 36 34.08 -1.21 -23.71
N ALA A 37 34.22 -0.62 -22.54
CA ALA A 37 35.22 0.39 -22.26
C ALA A 37 36.65 -0.21 -22.37
N VAL A 38 36.86 -1.40 -21.83
CA VAL A 38 38.14 -2.15 -21.93
C VAL A 38 38.44 -2.54 -23.36
N ALA A 39 37.46 -3.06 -24.10
CA ALA A 39 37.66 -3.55 -25.46
C ALA A 39 37.83 -2.46 -26.51
N SER A 40 37.20 -1.30 -26.36
CA SER A 40 37.14 -0.25 -27.39
C SER A 40 37.69 1.11 -26.96
N GLY A 41 38.08 1.29 -25.70
CA GLY A 41 38.45 2.58 -25.12
C GLY A 41 37.31 3.62 -25.07
N ARG A 42 36.06 3.19 -25.27
CA ARG A 42 34.89 4.08 -25.36
C ARG A 42 33.95 3.93 -24.18
N PHE A 43 33.75 5.00 -23.42
CA PHE A 43 32.88 5.05 -22.22
C PHE A 43 31.42 5.44 -22.53
N ARG A 44 30.82 4.87 -23.58
CA ARG A 44 29.49 5.32 -24.07
C ARG A 44 28.27 4.74 -23.30
N LEU A 45 28.44 3.71 -22.46
CA LEU A 45 27.31 3.04 -21.78
C LEU A 45 27.03 3.53 -20.34
N PHE A 46 27.85 4.43 -19.81
CA PHE A 46 27.63 4.99 -18.48
C PHE A 46 26.27 5.65 -18.26
N PRO A 47 25.64 6.33 -19.25
CA PRO A 47 24.30 6.90 -19.05
C PRO A 47 23.23 5.85 -18.76
N ALA A 48 23.24 4.69 -19.40
CA ALA A 48 22.25 3.62 -19.18
C ALA A 48 22.40 3.00 -17.78
N ALA A 49 23.62 2.67 -17.38
CA ALA A 49 23.92 2.15 -16.04
C ALA A 49 23.54 3.17 -14.94
N PHE A 50 23.81 4.46 -15.16
CA PHE A 50 23.39 5.52 -14.25
C PHE A 50 21.88 5.61 -14.14
N PHE A 51 21.14 5.53 -15.25
CA PHE A 51 19.69 5.59 -15.26
C PHE A 51 19.06 4.37 -14.56
N ALA A 52 19.56 3.17 -14.79
CA ALA A 52 19.14 1.96 -14.11
C ALA A 52 19.41 2.02 -12.60
N PHE A 53 20.57 2.54 -12.18
CA PHE A 53 20.90 2.79 -10.78
C PHE A 53 19.91 3.79 -10.15
N MET A 54 19.58 4.88 -10.86
CA MET A 54 18.58 5.84 -10.39
C MET A 54 17.21 5.19 -10.17
N ILE A 55 16.77 4.32 -11.08
CA ILE A 55 15.51 3.59 -10.93
C ILE A 55 15.54 2.71 -9.68
N ALA A 56 16.63 1.97 -9.46
CA ALA A 56 16.81 1.13 -8.28
C ALA A 56 16.80 1.95 -6.98
N ALA A 57 17.51 3.09 -6.96
CA ALA A 57 17.56 3.99 -5.81
C ALA A 57 16.18 4.59 -5.49
N LEU A 58 15.43 4.98 -6.52
CA LEU A 58 14.07 5.49 -6.37
C LEU A 58 13.11 4.42 -5.88
N TYR A 59 13.23 3.19 -6.39
CA TYR A 59 12.45 2.05 -5.90
C TYR A 59 12.71 1.80 -4.40
N LEU A 60 13.98 1.78 -4.01
CA LEU A 60 14.38 1.60 -2.61
C LEU A 60 13.88 2.76 -1.73
N HIS A 61 14.03 3.99 -2.19
CA HIS A 61 13.49 5.17 -1.49
C HIS A 61 11.99 5.04 -1.26
N PHE A 62 11.21 4.65 -2.28
CA PHE A 62 9.77 4.52 -2.15
C PHE A 62 9.39 3.42 -1.16
N THR A 63 9.95 2.22 -1.30
CA THR A 63 9.58 1.08 -0.43
C THR A 63 9.95 1.34 1.04
N LEU A 64 11.02 2.11 1.30
CA LEU A 64 11.48 2.40 2.66
C LEU A 64 10.88 3.68 3.28
N ARG A 65 10.53 4.68 2.45
CA ARG A 65 10.07 6.00 2.93
C ARG A 65 8.82 6.53 2.24
N GLY A 66 8.78 6.47 0.92
CA GLY A 66 7.74 7.14 0.12
C GLY A 66 6.34 6.69 0.47
N LYS A 67 6.10 5.39 0.63
CA LYS A 67 4.79 4.85 1.02
C LYS A 67 4.29 5.40 2.38
N PHE A 68 5.20 5.57 3.34
CA PHE A 68 4.84 6.11 4.65
C PHE A 68 4.48 7.60 4.59
N LEU A 69 5.20 8.37 3.77
CA LEU A 69 4.89 9.79 3.57
C LEU A 69 3.53 9.98 2.92
N VAL A 70 3.23 9.19 1.89
CA VAL A 70 1.91 9.20 1.22
C VAL A 70 0.81 8.88 2.22
N TRP A 71 0.95 7.78 2.97
CA TRP A 71 -0.09 7.36 3.90
C TRP A 71 -0.21 8.25 5.13
N ALA A 72 0.88 8.85 5.60
CA ALA A 72 0.80 9.83 6.68
C ALA A 72 -0.11 11.01 6.28
N GLU A 73 0.14 11.58 5.09
CA GLU A 73 -0.68 12.69 4.58
C GLU A 73 -2.14 12.28 4.36
N LEU A 74 -2.37 11.06 3.80
CA LEU A 74 -3.71 10.58 3.54
C LEU A 74 -4.51 10.38 4.83
N LEU A 75 -3.91 9.72 5.82
CA LEU A 75 -4.55 9.47 7.12
C LEU A 75 -4.79 10.76 7.91
N ASP A 76 -3.85 11.74 7.84
CA ASP A 76 -4.02 13.03 8.50
C ASP A 76 -5.22 13.81 7.92
N LYS A 77 -5.43 13.73 6.59
CA LYS A 77 -6.59 14.37 5.92
C LYS A 77 -7.93 13.71 6.26
N LEU A 78 -7.92 12.50 6.76
CA LEU A 78 -9.16 11.82 7.18
C LEU A 78 -9.73 12.38 8.48
N ASN A 79 -8.96 13.13 9.26
CA ASN A 79 -9.39 13.71 10.56
C ASN A 79 -10.11 12.66 11.42
N LEU A 80 -9.41 11.54 11.69
CA LEU A 80 -9.95 10.45 12.50
C LEU A 80 -10.26 10.95 13.92
N ARG A 81 -11.40 10.51 14.47
CA ARG A 81 -11.83 10.84 15.84
C ARG A 81 -11.04 10.07 16.90
N GLY A 82 -10.51 8.88 16.52
CA GLY A 82 -9.73 8.00 17.39
C GLY A 82 -10.52 6.82 17.96
N ASP A 83 -11.81 6.72 17.69
CA ASP A 83 -12.70 5.63 18.10
C ASP A 83 -13.09 4.69 16.96
N GLU A 84 -12.60 4.93 15.74
CA GLU A 84 -12.96 4.20 14.56
C GLU A 84 -12.50 2.73 14.61
N ARG A 85 -13.26 1.87 13.94
CA ARG A 85 -12.83 0.54 13.54
C ARG A 85 -12.36 0.58 12.08
N ILE A 86 -11.07 0.40 11.88
CA ILE A 86 -10.40 0.55 10.57
C ILE A 86 -9.97 -0.83 10.08
N LEU A 87 -10.27 -1.16 8.81
CA LEU A 87 -9.76 -2.36 8.15
C LEU A 87 -8.64 -2.00 7.17
N ASP A 88 -7.51 -2.69 7.25
CA ASP A 88 -6.43 -2.66 6.25
C ASP A 88 -6.43 -3.98 5.47
N MET A 89 -6.88 -3.93 4.20
CA MET A 89 -6.97 -5.10 3.31
C MET A 89 -5.65 -5.32 2.59
N GLY A 90 -5.00 -6.45 2.89
CA GLY A 90 -3.65 -6.74 2.44
C GLY A 90 -2.63 -5.95 3.26
N CYS A 91 -2.73 -6.06 4.59
CA CYS A 91 -1.95 -5.23 5.51
C CYS A 91 -0.44 -5.53 5.50
N GLY A 92 -0.04 -6.69 4.97
CA GLY A 92 1.35 -7.11 4.94
C GLY A 92 2.02 -7.00 6.30
N ARG A 93 3.19 -6.41 6.36
CA ARG A 93 3.93 -6.17 7.61
C ARG A 93 3.43 -4.95 8.40
N GLY A 94 2.24 -4.45 8.09
CA GLY A 94 1.53 -3.46 8.87
C GLY A 94 1.89 -2.00 8.57
N ALA A 95 2.43 -1.68 7.39
CA ALA A 95 2.84 -0.30 7.09
C ALA A 95 1.72 0.72 7.28
N VAL A 96 0.52 0.45 6.75
CA VAL A 96 -0.65 1.34 6.87
C VAL A 96 -1.44 1.05 8.13
N LEU A 97 -1.63 -0.22 8.46
CA LEU A 97 -2.33 -0.68 9.66
C LEU A 97 -1.82 0.03 10.93
N LEU A 98 -0.49 0.02 11.13
CA LEU A 98 0.11 0.58 12.33
C LEU A 98 0.08 2.11 12.34
N MET A 99 0.18 2.74 11.17
CA MET A 99 -0.03 4.19 11.03
C MET A 99 -1.46 4.61 11.37
N ALA A 100 -2.46 3.80 10.98
CA ALA A 100 -3.84 4.00 11.37
C ALA A 100 -4.00 3.81 12.89
N ALA A 101 -3.46 2.70 13.44
CA ALA A 101 -3.50 2.42 14.87
C ALA A 101 -2.87 3.51 15.75
N GLN A 102 -1.84 4.21 15.26
CA GLN A 102 -1.22 5.36 15.97
C GLN A 102 -2.16 6.56 16.10
N ARG A 103 -3.19 6.67 15.27
CA ARG A 103 -4.20 7.75 15.28
C ARG A 103 -5.44 7.39 16.09
N LEU A 104 -5.53 6.16 16.55
CA LEU A 104 -6.65 5.68 17.38
C LEU A 104 -6.33 5.84 18.87
N THR A 105 -7.36 6.08 19.65
CA THR A 105 -7.33 6.14 21.13
C THR A 105 -8.07 4.94 21.72
N THR A 106 -9.34 4.80 21.41
CA THR A 106 -10.21 3.70 21.85
C THR A 106 -10.60 2.76 20.71
N GLY A 107 -10.41 3.19 19.44
CA GLY A 107 -10.69 2.43 18.25
C GLY A 107 -9.73 1.24 18.03
N ARG A 108 -9.98 0.47 16.95
CA ARG A 108 -9.19 -0.70 16.57
C ARG A 108 -8.82 -0.66 15.10
N ALA A 109 -7.57 -0.99 14.79
CA ALA A 109 -7.11 -1.24 13.43
C ALA A 109 -7.02 -2.75 13.20
N VAL A 110 -7.78 -3.25 12.25
CA VAL A 110 -7.88 -4.67 11.89
C VAL A 110 -7.10 -4.90 10.59
N GLY A 111 -6.16 -5.81 10.58
CA GLY A 111 -5.40 -6.20 9.40
C GLY A 111 -5.85 -7.56 8.88
N VAL A 112 -6.06 -7.70 7.58
CA VAL A 112 -6.29 -8.98 6.92
C VAL A 112 -5.26 -9.19 5.81
N ASP A 113 -4.62 -10.37 5.78
CA ASP A 113 -3.63 -10.73 4.76
C ASP A 113 -3.56 -12.25 4.57
N LEU A 114 -3.06 -12.69 3.42
CA LEU A 114 -2.75 -14.09 3.12
C LEU A 114 -1.32 -14.47 3.53
N TRP A 115 -0.54 -13.51 3.99
CA TRP A 115 0.84 -13.63 4.48
C TRP A 115 1.82 -14.22 3.44
N ARG A 116 1.65 -13.87 2.17
CA ARG A 116 2.51 -14.35 1.08
C ARG A 116 3.84 -13.60 1.08
N SER A 117 4.93 -14.35 1.27
CA SER A 117 6.30 -13.78 1.23
C SER A 117 6.71 -13.29 -0.17
N PHE A 118 6.01 -13.75 -1.22
CA PHE A 118 6.22 -13.30 -2.60
C PHE A 118 5.84 -11.82 -2.77
N ASP A 119 4.76 -11.35 -2.13
CA ASP A 119 4.27 -9.98 -2.28
C ASP A 119 5.13 -8.98 -1.49
N GLN A 120 5.65 -9.41 -0.33
CA GLN A 120 6.51 -8.60 0.53
C GLN A 120 7.51 -9.47 1.28
N SER A 121 8.80 -9.08 1.32
CA SER A 121 9.84 -9.86 1.98
C SER A 121 9.55 -10.07 3.47
N GLY A 122 9.57 -11.35 3.90
CA GLY A 122 9.33 -11.75 5.28
C GLY A 122 7.91 -11.41 5.79
N ASN A 123 6.91 -11.42 4.89
CA ASN A 123 5.50 -11.18 5.23
C ASN A 123 4.97 -12.31 6.14
N SER A 124 4.48 -11.95 7.31
CA SER A 124 3.84 -12.88 8.26
C SER A 124 3.09 -12.10 9.35
N ALA A 125 2.06 -12.71 9.94
CA ALA A 125 1.34 -12.12 11.06
C ALA A 125 2.27 -11.80 12.24
N ASP A 126 3.28 -12.64 12.50
CA ASP A 126 4.24 -12.42 13.58
C ASP A 126 5.18 -11.23 13.29
N ALA A 127 5.55 -11.01 12.02
CA ALA A 127 6.31 -9.82 11.65
C ALA A 127 5.50 -8.55 11.91
N THR A 128 4.19 -8.59 11.62
CA THR A 128 3.28 -7.47 11.88
C THR A 128 3.10 -7.23 13.37
N ARG A 129 2.96 -8.30 14.18
CA ARG A 129 2.90 -8.18 15.65
C ARG A 129 4.18 -7.57 16.23
N ARG A 130 5.36 -8.04 15.80
CA ARG A 130 6.64 -7.44 16.23
C ARG A 130 6.74 -5.97 15.89
N ASN A 131 6.30 -5.58 14.69
CA ASN A 131 6.26 -4.18 14.29
C ASN A 131 5.29 -3.37 15.16
N ALA A 132 4.12 -3.93 15.49
CA ALA A 132 3.13 -3.26 16.35
C ALA A 132 3.68 -3.02 17.78
N ILE A 133 4.44 -3.97 18.33
CA ILE A 133 5.13 -3.81 19.61
C ILE A 133 6.17 -2.69 19.50
N ALA A 134 7.01 -2.71 18.45
CA ALA A 134 8.04 -1.70 18.24
C ALA A 134 7.45 -0.29 18.07
N GLU A 135 6.28 -0.17 17.42
CA GLU A 135 5.56 1.11 17.22
C GLU A 135 4.69 1.50 18.44
N GLY A 136 4.56 0.66 19.47
CA GLY A 136 3.78 0.94 20.69
C GLY A 136 2.27 0.92 20.47
N VAL A 137 1.76 0.11 19.53
CA VAL A 137 0.34 0.04 19.17
C VAL A 137 -0.23 -1.39 19.20
N ALA A 138 0.47 -2.34 19.81
CA ALA A 138 0.09 -3.75 19.82
C ALA A 138 -1.34 -3.97 20.36
N GLU A 139 -1.74 -3.21 21.37
CA GLU A 139 -3.06 -3.30 22.01
C GLU A 139 -4.21 -2.72 21.16
N ARG A 140 -3.87 -2.04 20.03
CA ARG A 140 -4.86 -1.39 19.16
C ARG A 140 -5.03 -2.09 17.83
N ILE A 141 -4.39 -3.25 17.63
CA ILE A 141 -4.50 -4.01 16.40
C ILE A 141 -5.14 -5.37 16.60
N GLU A 142 -5.78 -5.85 15.55
CA GLU A 142 -6.24 -7.22 15.38
C GLU A 142 -5.72 -7.75 14.04
N LEU A 143 -5.30 -9.02 13.98
CA LEU A 143 -4.78 -9.61 12.74
C LEU A 143 -5.56 -10.88 12.39
N HIS A 144 -6.02 -10.95 11.15
CA HIS A 144 -6.73 -12.07 10.58
C HIS A 144 -6.01 -12.60 9.35
N SER A 145 -5.95 -13.93 9.23
CA SER A 145 -5.58 -14.58 7.97
C SER A 145 -6.82 -14.72 7.10
N GLY A 146 -6.81 -14.15 5.90
CA GLY A 146 -7.99 -14.19 5.05
C GLY A 146 -7.75 -13.61 3.65
N ASP A 147 -8.64 -14.01 2.76
CA ASP A 147 -8.67 -13.52 1.40
C ASP A 147 -9.56 -12.26 1.33
N MET A 148 -9.03 -11.17 0.80
CA MET A 148 -9.80 -9.93 0.65
C MET A 148 -10.97 -10.05 -0.35
N ARG A 149 -11.08 -11.16 -1.09
CA ARG A 149 -12.22 -11.50 -1.96
C ARG A 149 -13.38 -12.14 -1.23
N ALA A 150 -13.19 -12.51 0.04
CA ALA A 150 -14.17 -13.10 0.94
C ALA A 150 -13.76 -12.77 2.38
N LEU A 151 -14.02 -11.54 2.80
CA LEU A 151 -13.60 -11.05 4.11
C LEU A 151 -14.35 -11.74 5.25
N PRO A 152 -13.66 -12.22 6.31
CA PRO A 152 -14.29 -12.91 7.43
C PRO A 152 -14.92 -11.91 8.42
N PHE A 153 -15.62 -10.90 7.91
CA PHE A 153 -16.25 -9.86 8.72
C PHE A 153 -17.72 -9.68 8.30
N GLU A 154 -18.53 -9.25 9.24
CA GLU A 154 -19.93 -8.93 9.00
C GLU A 154 -20.08 -7.67 8.15
N ASP A 155 -21.26 -7.52 7.53
CA ASP A 155 -21.63 -6.30 6.83
C ASP A 155 -21.62 -5.11 7.77
N ASN A 156 -21.25 -3.94 7.25
CA ASN A 156 -21.33 -2.68 7.99
C ASN A 156 -20.53 -2.68 9.31
N SER A 157 -19.36 -3.31 9.35
CA SER A 157 -18.55 -3.46 10.57
C SER A 157 -17.39 -2.46 10.70
N PHE A 158 -17.07 -1.68 9.65
CA PHE A 158 -15.92 -0.78 9.65
C PHE A 158 -16.28 0.66 9.29
N ASP A 159 -15.68 1.62 9.98
CA ASP A 159 -15.81 3.06 9.70
C ASP A 159 -14.91 3.50 8.53
N LEU A 160 -13.77 2.84 8.37
CA LEU A 160 -12.81 3.08 7.31
C LEU A 160 -12.24 1.76 6.80
N VAL A 161 -12.19 1.60 5.49
CA VAL A 161 -11.45 0.51 4.83
C VAL A 161 -10.32 1.12 4.02
N VAL A 162 -9.11 0.62 4.22
CA VAL A 162 -7.92 1.02 3.47
C VAL A 162 -7.29 -0.19 2.78
N SER A 163 -6.58 0.05 1.67
CA SER A 163 -5.73 -0.95 1.03
C SER A 163 -4.56 -0.27 0.34
N SER A 164 -3.37 -0.80 0.53
CA SER A 164 -2.14 -0.24 0.00
C SER A 164 -1.35 -1.28 -0.77
N LEU A 165 -1.20 -1.09 -2.09
CA LEU A 165 -0.38 -1.94 -2.95
C LEU A 165 -0.70 -3.45 -2.81
N ALA A 166 -1.97 -3.81 -2.65
CA ALA A 166 -2.38 -5.19 -2.39
C ALA A 166 -3.36 -5.74 -3.45
N ILE A 167 -4.35 -4.96 -3.86
CA ILE A 167 -5.41 -5.43 -4.77
C ILE A 167 -4.85 -5.79 -6.15
N HIS A 168 -3.77 -5.14 -6.61
CA HIS A 168 -3.16 -5.46 -7.89
C HIS A 168 -2.57 -6.87 -7.96
N ASN A 169 -2.26 -7.52 -6.83
CA ASN A 169 -1.78 -8.89 -6.74
C ASN A 169 -2.88 -9.92 -7.00
N ILE A 170 -4.16 -9.53 -6.94
CA ILE A 170 -5.29 -10.40 -7.29
C ILE A 170 -5.39 -10.50 -8.82
N PRO A 171 -5.57 -11.71 -9.40
CA PRO A 171 -5.73 -11.88 -10.83
C PRO A 171 -7.00 -11.23 -11.40
N GLY A 172 -6.86 -10.48 -12.49
CA GLY A 172 -7.90 -10.08 -13.44
C GLY A 172 -9.24 -9.66 -12.84
N SER A 173 -10.29 -10.38 -13.19
CA SER A 173 -11.69 -10.11 -12.79
C SER A 173 -11.95 -10.32 -11.30
N ALA A 174 -11.16 -11.12 -10.63
CA ALA A 174 -11.33 -11.39 -9.20
C ALA A 174 -11.06 -10.16 -8.31
N ARG A 175 -10.39 -9.12 -8.83
CA ARG A 175 -10.23 -7.82 -8.13
C ARG A 175 -11.57 -7.14 -7.82
N ALA A 176 -12.56 -7.34 -8.69
CA ALA A 176 -13.88 -6.76 -8.47
C ALA A 176 -14.50 -7.26 -7.17
N LYS A 177 -14.36 -8.56 -6.85
CA LYS A 177 -14.86 -9.14 -5.59
C LYS A 177 -14.24 -8.48 -4.35
N ALA A 178 -12.94 -8.12 -4.41
CA ALA A 178 -12.30 -7.42 -3.29
C ALA A 178 -12.88 -6.02 -3.07
N ILE A 179 -13.29 -5.34 -4.15
CA ILE A 179 -13.97 -4.03 -4.05
C ILE A 179 -15.39 -4.21 -3.50
N ASP A 180 -16.13 -5.24 -3.96
CA ASP A 180 -17.47 -5.53 -3.45
C ASP A 180 -17.42 -5.82 -1.94
N GLU A 181 -16.46 -6.63 -1.50
CA GLU A 181 -16.23 -6.94 -0.08
C GLU A 181 -15.85 -5.70 0.74
N ALA A 182 -14.97 -4.84 0.20
CA ALA A 182 -14.61 -3.57 0.85
C ALA A 182 -15.85 -2.70 1.11
N VAL A 183 -16.77 -2.62 0.13
CA VAL A 183 -18.02 -1.86 0.25
C VAL A 183 -19.01 -2.56 1.18
N ARG A 184 -19.08 -3.90 1.15
CA ARG A 184 -19.97 -4.69 2.01
C ARG A 184 -19.68 -4.44 3.49
N VAL A 185 -18.40 -4.52 3.87
CA VAL A 185 -17.99 -4.39 5.29
C VAL A 185 -17.97 -2.95 5.79
N LEU A 186 -18.02 -1.94 4.91
CA LEU A 186 -18.13 -0.54 5.31
C LEU A 186 -19.51 -0.24 5.91
N ARG A 187 -19.55 0.51 7.01
CA ARG A 187 -20.78 1.08 7.59
C ARG A 187 -21.38 2.13 6.66
N PRO A 188 -22.69 2.40 6.76
CA PRO A 188 -23.27 3.63 6.21
C PRO A 188 -22.48 4.86 6.69
N GLY A 189 -22.11 5.77 5.78
CA GLY A 189 -21.22 6.89 6.05
C GLY A 189 -19.73 6.54 6.15
N GLY A 190 -19.37 5.25 6.10
CA GLY A 190 -17.99 4.78 6.13
C GLY A 190 -17.21 5.16 4.88
N ARG A 191 -15.88 5.27 5.01
CA ARG A 191 -14.98 5.74 3.96
C ARG A 191 -14.09 4.62 3.42
N LEU A 192 -13.82 4.64 2.12
CA LEU A 192 -12.89 3.76 1.44
C LEU A 192 -11.69 4.56 0.93
N MET A 193 -10.47 4.05 1.12
CA MET A 193 -9.25 4.61 0.55
C MET A 193 -8.33 3.51 0.03
N ILE A 194 -8.05 3.55 -1.26
CA ILE A 194 -7.16 2.59 -1.93
C ILE A 194 -6.00 3.35 -2.57
N VAL A 195 -4.78 2.90 -2.32
CA VAL A 195 -3.58 3.36 -3.02
C VAL A 195 -3.00 2.17 -3.76
N ASP A 196 -3.00 2.23 -5.09
CA ASP A 196 -2.53 1.10 -5.89
C ASP A 196 -1.88 1.55 -7.21
N VAL A 197 -1.00 0.72 -7.77
CA VAL A 197 -0.31 0.94 -9.06
C VAL A 197 -1.18 0.61 -10.26
N ARG A 198 -2.18 -0.26 -10.10
CA ARG A 198 -3.04 -0.74 -11.19
C ARG A 198 -4.51 -0.83 -10.79
N GLY A 199 -5.38 -0.66 -11.76
CA GLY A 199 -6.81 -0.96 -11.61
C GLY A 199 -7.65 0.15 -11.00
N THR A 200 -7.06 1.21 -10.41
CA THR A 200 -7.82 2.27 -9.72
C THR A 200 -8.90 2.93 -10.58
N GLY A 201 -8.68 3.07 -11.90
CA GLY A 201 -9.71 3.59 -12.81
C GLY A 201 -10.88 2.62 -13.03
N ARG A 202 -10.65 1.29 -13.02
CA ARG A 202 -11.72 0.28 -13.09
C ARG A 202 -12.47 0.23 -11.77
N HIS A 203 -11.77 0.29 -10.66
CA HIS A 203 -12.36 0.32 -9.32
C HIS A 203 -13.20 1.59 -9.10
N GLN A 204 -12.77 2.75 -9.61
CA GLN A 204 -13.56 3.98 -9.61
C GLN A 204 -14.93 3.77 -10.29
N LYS A 205 -14.92 3.21 -11.51
CA LYS A 205 -16.17 2.91 -12.24
C LYS A 205 -17.07 1.91 -11.48
N GLN A 206 -16.46 0.94 -10.78
CA GLN A 206 -17.19 -0.03 -9.98
C GLN A 206 -17.83 0.63 -8.75
N LEU A 207 -17.08 1.46 -8.01
CA LEU A 207 -17.60 2.18 -6.84
C LEU A 207 -18.78 3.09 -7.21
N ILE A 208 -18.70 3.78 -8.36
CA ILE A 208 -19.82 4.58 -8.88
C ILE A 208 -21.04 3.70 -9.14
N ARG A 209 -20.87 2.54 -9.77
CA ARG A 209 -21.98 1.58 -10.02
C ARG A 209 -22.58 1.00 -8.74
N LEU A 210 -21.77 0.86 -7.67
CA LEU A 210 -22.21 0.43 -6.34
C LEU A 210 -22.88 1.56 -5.54
N GLY A 211 -23.08 2.74 -6.13
CA GLY A 211 -23.74 3.86 -5.48
C GLY A 211 -22.91 4.57 -4.43
N MET A 212 -21.58 4.38 -4.43
CA MET A 212 -20.70 5.10 -3.52
C MET A 212 -20.67 6.60 -3.87
N LEU A 213 -20.61 7.44 -2.85
CA LEU A 213 -20.54 8.90 -2.95
C LEU A 213 -19.10 9.40 -2.95
N ASP A 214 -18.88 10.65 -3.39
CA ASP A 214 -17.58 11.35 -3.39
C ASP A 214 -16.45 10.54 -4.03
N VAL A 215 -16.79 9.73 -5.02
CA VAL A 215 -15.81 8.85 -5.68
C VAL A 215 -14.81 9.68 -6.44
N SER A 216 -13.62 9.81 -5.90
CA SER A 216 -12.53 10.57 -6.49
C SER A 216 -11.31 9.72 -6.72
N ARG A 217 -10.62 9.97 -7.86
CA ARG A 217 -9.35 9.35 -8.19
C ARG A 217 -8.34 10.44 -8.50
N ARG A 218 -7.22 10.43 -7.77
CA ARG A 218 -6.12 11.37 -7.98
C ARG A 218 -4.78 10.64 -8.00
N ARG A 219 -3.76 11.33 -8.46
CA ARG A 219 -2.37 10.88 -8.32
C ARG A 219 -1.76 11.55 -7.07
N PRO A 220 -0.87 10.87 -6.33
CA PRO A 220 -0.06 11.52 -5.31
C PRO A 220 0.75 12.66 -5.92
N GLY A 221 1.12 13.66 -5.12
CA GLY A 221 1.98 14.75 -5.54
C GLY A 221 3.38 14.28 -5.96
N TRP A 222 4.07 15.06 -6.79
CA TRP A 222 5.37 14.69 -7.36
C TRP A 222 6.48 14.46 -6.32
N HIS A 223 6.43 15.13 -5.19
CA HIS A 223 7.37 14.95 -4.08
C HIS A 223 7.12 13.69 -3.23
N GLN A 224 6.02 12.99 -3.47
CA GLN A 224 5.70 11.68 -2.86
C GLN A 224 6.10 10.49 -3.76
N TRP A 225 6.93 10.73 -4.69
CA TRP A 225 7.40 10.05 -5.87
C TRP A 225 7.31 8.51 -5.94
N TRP A 226 6.25 8.01 -6.49
CA TRP A 226 6.12 7.05 -7.58
C TRP A 226 5.34 7.72 -8.71
N GLY A 227 5.66 8.94 -8.95
CA GLY A 227 5.44 9.89 -10.03
C GLY A 227 4.48 9.54 -11.15
N GLY A 228 3.41 8.93 -10.99
CA GLY A 228 2.45 8.66 -12.06
C GLY A 228 1.94 7.23 -12.13
N LEU A 229 2.55 6.29 -11.43
CA LEU A 229 2.08 4.90 -11.39
C LEU A 229 1.02 4.69 -10.33
N LEU A 230 1.07 5.41 -9.18
CA LEU A 230 0.09 5.28 -8.11
C LEU A 230 -1.21 6.04 -8.42
N GLY A 231 -2.33 5.38 -8.14
CA GLY A 231 -3.64 6.01 -8.04
C GLY A 231 -4.13 5.98 -6.61
N VAL A 232 -4.56 7.13 -6.10
CA VAL A 232 -5.31 7.25 -4.84
C VAL A 232 -6.78 7.30 -5.18
N LEU A 233 -7.55 6.33 -4.73
CA LEU A 233 -8.99 6.23 -4.92
C LEU A 233 -9.68 6.37 -3.58
N GLN A 234 -10.67 7.24 -3.50
CA GLN A 234 -11.46 7.52 -2.32
C GLN A 234 -12.94 7.43 -2.64
N ALA A 235 -13.74 7.01 -1.67
CA ALA A 235 -15.19 6.98 -1.77
C ALA A 235 -15.84 6.96 -0.38
N THR A 236 -17.10 7.34 -0.30
CA THR A 236 -17.93 7.32 0.92
C THR A 236 -19.16 6.44 0.68
N LYS A 237 -19.47 5.53 1.59
CA LYS A 237 -20.72 4.75 1.54
C LYS A 237 -21.89 5.66 1.94
N PRO A 238 -23.04 5.67 1.22
CA PRO A 238 -24.20 6.46 1.61
C PRO A 238 -24.59 6.20 3.07
N ALA A 239 -24.97 7.26 3.80
CA ALA A 239 -25.39 7.14 5.20
C ALA A 239 -26.76 6.43 5.35
N ASN A 240 -27.62 6.58 4.32
CA ASN A 240 -28.89 5.86 4.24
C ASN A 240 -28.74 4.81 3.15
N GLY A 241 -28.84 3.53 3.51
CA GLY A 241 -28.91 2.49 2.53
C GLY A 241 -30.17 2.67 1.67
N LYS A 242 -29.96 2.90 0.36
CA LYS A 242 -31.01 2.69 -0.62
C LYS A 242 -30.99 1.25 -1.04
#